data_1cf79fdf317ff5c7fb68cbe8500a3774
#
_entry.id   1cf79fdf317ff5c7fb68cbe8500a3774
#
_cell.length_a   1.000
_cell.length_b   1.000
_cell.length_c   1.000
_cell.angle_alpha   90.00
_cell.angle_beta   90.00
_cell.angle_gamma   90.00
#
_symmetry.space_group_name_H-M   'P 1'
#
loop_
_entity.id
_entity.type
_entity.pdbx_description
1 polymer ?
#
loop_
_entity_poly.entity_id
_entity_poly.type
_entity_poly.pdbx_seq_one_letter_code
_entity_poly.pdbx_strand_id
1 'polypeptide(L)'
;MSVLTNKRRKPCEPYRSKTRAVQRYGWISSNWSGYVKRKSRQAYRRISAEWTVPYVFPSSRTSYSSAWIGIDGFTNNDLIQTGTAHDWIQGRPVYYAWWEILPDTETIIHQPVNAGDCMRGIITKITRHTWCIHLSNLTKGWTFRTVQRYSGPQSSAEWIVEAPSIGGSPALIPRLSPISFRMCRLNGRPPAFSTKDKGIMVQNQRVLSVPWPPNSCRDGFVVRRVR
;
A
#
# COMPACT_ATOMS: atom_id res chain seq x y z
N MET A 1 1.45 23.02 -14.54
CA MET A 1 2.32 23.21 -13.36
C MET A 1 1.92 22.18 -12.30
N SER A 2 2.89 21.43 -11.83
CA SER A 2 2.72 20.23 -11.00
C SER A 2 2.13 20.53 -9.63
N VAL A 3 0.90 20.07 -9.35
CA VAL A 3 0.26 20.12 -8.02
C VAL A 3 0.70 18.93 -7.14
N LEU A 4 1.82 18.29 -7.46
CA LEU A 4 2.37 17.14 -6.70
C LEU A 4 3.22 17.60 -5.50
N THR A 5 2.93 18.74 -4.91
CA THR A 5 3.71 19.33 -3.84
C THR A 5 3.39 18.70 -2.48
N ASN A 6 4.41 18.20 -1.83
CA ASN A 6 4.44 17.70 -0.42
C ASN A 6 3.70 16.42 -0.08
N LYS A 7 3.34 15.58 -1.05
CA LYS A 7 2.87 14.24 -0.77
C LYS A 7 4.05 13.33 -0.45
N ARG A 8 4.05 12.72 0.73
CA ARG A 8 5.07 11.76 1.18
C ARG A 8 4.41 10.49 1.69
N ARG A 9 5.01 9.36 1.40
CA ARG A 9 4.66 8.12 2.07
C ARG A 9 5.48 8.01 3.34
N LYS A 10 4.92 7.36 4.33
CA LYS A 10 5.57 7.19 5.62
C LYS A 10 5.48 5.73 6.06
N PRO A 11 6.41 5.30 6.93
CA PRO A 11 6.24 4.06 7.67
C PRO A 11 4.89 4.01 8.38
N CYS A 12 4.50 2.82 8.83
CA CYS A 12 3.27 2.64 9.59
C CYS A 12 3.24 3.58 10.81
N GLU A 13 2.26 4.46 10.86
CA GLU A 13 2.02 5.32 12.02
C GLU A 13 1.03 4.62 12.97
N PRO A 14 1.49 4.05 14.11
CA PRO A 14 0.62 3.36 15.05
C PRO A 14 -0.43 4.31 15.62
N TYR A 15 -1.67 3.86 15.70
CA TYR A 15 -2.76 4.61 16.31
C TYR A 15 -3.29 3.87 17.55
N ARG A 16 -3.28 4.54 18.70
CA ARG A 16 -3.85 4.01 19.94
C ARG A 16 -5.33 4.40 20.02
N SER A 17 -6.21 3.42 19.84
CA SER A 17 -7.64 3.63 20.01
C SER A 17 -8.08 3.35 21.43
N LYS A 18 -8.99 4.19 21.95
CA LYS A 18 -9.63 4.02 23.25
C LYS A 18 -10.86 3.09 23.20
N THR A 19 -11.33 2.71 22.01
CA THR A 19 -12.56 1.94 21.85
C THR A 19 -12.28 0.43 21.73
N ARG A 20 -12.99 -0.38 22.55
CA ARG A 20 -12.90 -1.86 22.54
C ARG A 20 -13.19 -2.49 21.16
N ALA A 21 -14.05 -1.88 20.35
CA ALA A 21 -14.38 -2.37 19.03
C ALA A 21 -13.16 -2.45 18.08
N VAL A 22 -12.17 -1.60 18.30
CA VAL A 22 -10.96 -1.50 17.47
C VAL A 22 -9.87 -2.48 17.95
N GLN A 23 -9.96 -3.01 19.18
CA GLN A 23 -8.99 -3.95 19.75
C GLN A 23 -9.04 -5.37 19.12
N ARG A 24 -10.03 -5.66 18.26
CA ARG A 24 -10.19 -6.95 17.56
C ARG A 24 -9.28 -7.13 16.36
N TYR A 25 -8.49 -6.12 16.02
CA TYR A 25 -7.60 -6.14 14.86
C TYR A 25 -6.16 -6.40 15.32
N GLY A 26 -5.37 -7.01 14.46
CA GLY A 26 -3.97 -7.32 14.76
C GLY A 26 -3.10 -6.07 14.95
N TRP A 27 -3.45 -4.97 14.25
CA TRP A 27 -2.81 -3.66 14.39
C TRP A 27 -3.73 -2.52 13.92
N ILE A 28 -3.39 -1.29 14.35
CA ILE A 28 -4.15 -0.08 14.04
C ILE A 28 -3.16 1.01 13.66
N SER A 29 -3.44 1.72 12.58
CA SER A 29 -2.60 2.79 12.07
C SER A 29 -3.43 4.02 11.69
N SER A 30 -2.81 5.20 11.69
CA SER A 30 -3.42 6.43 11.19
C SER A 30 -3.35 6.54 9.67
N ASN A 31 -2.41 5.83 9.04
CA ASN A 31 -2.12 5.97 7.61
C ASN A 31 -2.27 4.66 6.81
N TRP A 32 -2.22 3.47 7.41
CA TRP A 32 -2.25 2.18 6.72
C TRP A 32 -3.46 1.33 7.06
N SER A 33 -3.95 0.57 6.07
CA SER A 33 -4.95 -0.50 6.23
C SER A 33 -4.62 -1.64 5.27
N GLY A 34 -4.63 -2.87 5.75
CA GLY A 34 -4.29 -4.03 4.93
C GLY A 34 -3.78 -5.21 5.75
N TYR A 35 -2.81 -5.93 5.20
CA TYR A 35 -2.18 -7.07 5.85
C TYR A 35 -0.66 -6.90 5.89
N VAL A 36 -0.08 -7.22 7.05
CA VAL A 36 1.36 -7.17 7.31
C VAL A 36 1.84 -8.50 7.88
N LYS A 37 2.81 -9.11 7.23
CA LYS A 37 3.55 -10.25 7.78
C LYS A 37 4.81 -9.74 8.47
N ARG A 38 5.06 -10.21 9.68
CA ARG A 38 6.23 -9.85 10.50
C ARG A 38 7.05 -11.07 10.85
N LYS A 39 8.36 -10.93 10.86
CA LYS A 39 9.30 -11.97 11.26
C LYS A 39 10.63 -11.34 11.71
N SER A 40 11.60 -12.17 12.08
CA SER A 40 12.98 -11.76 12.34
C SER A 40 13.63 -11.08 11.13
N ARG A 41 14.74 -10.39 11.35
CA ARG A 41 15.52 -9.74 10.27
C ARG A 41 15.85 -10.71 9.15
N GLN A 42 15.97 -10.18 7.92
CA GLN A 42 16.31 -10.89 6.68
C GLN A 42 15.35 -12.04 6.30
N ALA A 43 14.11 -12.00 6.81
CA ALA A 43 13.12 -13.04 6.53
C ALA A 43 12.51 -12.92 5.13
N TYR A 44 12.38 -11.71 4.60
CA TYR A 44 11.62 -11.43 3.40
C TYR A 44 12.52 -10.99 2.25
N ARG A 45 12.49 -11.78 1.15
CA ARG A 45 13.32 -11.57 -0.04
C ARG A 45 12.51 -11.31 -1.30
N ARG A 46 11.22 -11.60 -1.26
CA ARG A 46 10.33 -11.41 -2.39
C ARG A 46 8.90 -11.21 -1.92
N ILE A 47 8.25 -10.18 -2.43
CA ILE A 47 6.82 -9.95 -2.27
C ILE A 47 6.18 -9.72 -3.63
N SER A 48 4.94 -10.18 -3.81
CA SER A 48 4.14 -9.82 -4.97
C SER A 48 2.66 -9.83 -4.67
N ALA A 49 1.90 -9.12 -5.48
CA ALA A 49 0.44 -9.19 -5.55
C ALA A 49 -0.07 -8.64 -6.88
N GLU A 50 -1.33 -8.93 -7.14
CA GLU A 50 -2.17 -8.20 -8.07
C GLU A 50 -3.20 -7.39 -7.30
N TRP A 51 -3.55 -6.20 -7.83
CA TRP A 51 -4.66 -5.42 -7.29
C TRP A 51 -5.41 -4.71 -8.41
N THR A 52 -6.68 -4.38 -8.14
CA THR A 52 -7.49 -3.57 -9.04
C THR A 52 -7.41 -2.11 -8.60
N VAL A 53 -7.07 -1.22 -9.54
CA VAL A 53 -7.09 0.23 -9.32
C VAL A 53 -8.55 0.67 -9.04
N PRO A 54 -8.84 1.28 -7.89
CA PRO A 54 -10.20 1.62 -7.53
C PRO A 54 -10.75 2.79 -8.34
N TYR A 55 -12.06 2.87 -8.45
CA TYR A 55 -12.75 4.10 -8.84
C TYR A 55 -12.69 5.09 -7.68
N VAL A 56 -12.30 6.34 -7.98
CA VAL A 56 -12.38 7.47 -7.06
C VAL A 56 -13.70 8.21 -7.32
N PHE A 57 -14.55 8.27 -6.31
CA PHE A 57 -15.83 8.97 -6.43
C PHE A 57 -15.68 10.47 -6.15
N PRO A 58 -16.48 11.32 -6.81
CA PRO A 58 -16.46 12.77 -6.62
C PRO A 58 -16.55 13.20 -5.15
N SER A 59 -15.81 14.27 -4.82
CA SER A 59 -15.76 14.90 -3.50
C SER A 59 -15.55 16.41 -3.68
N SER A 60 -16.05 17.20 -2.73
CA SER A 60 -15.76 18.63 -2.65
C SER A 60 -14.34 18.93 -2.14
N ARG A 61 -13.64 17.93 -1.60
CA ARG A 61 -12.32 18.11 -0.97
C ARG A 61 -11.26 17.31 -1.68
N THR A 62 -10.09 17.92 -1.87
CA THR A 62 -8.88 17.21 -2.29
C THR A 62 -8.54 16.10 -1.31
N SER A 63 -8.23 14.93 -1.82
CA SER A 63 -7.97 13.73 -1.03
C SER A 63 -7.02 12.80 -1.76
N TYR A 64 -6.29 11.95 -1.00
CA TYR A 64 -5.19 11.15 -1.52
C TYR A 64 -5.25 9.72 -0.97
N SER A 65 -4.95 8.76 -1.81
CA SER A 65 -4.79 7.37 -1.40
C SER A 65 -3.85 6.61 -2.31
N SER A 66 -3.39 5.47 -1.86
CA SER A 66 -2.63 4.54 -2.69
C SER A 66 -2.90 3.09 -2.29
N ALA A 67 -2.65 2.18 -3.23
CA ALA A 67 -2.56 0.74 -2.98
C ALA A 67 -1.19 0.27 -3.45
N TRP A 68 -0.50 -0.51 -2.59
CA TRP A 68 0.87 -0.87 -2.84
C TRP A 68 1.31 -2.15 -2.11
N ILE A 69 2.45 -2.66 -2.50
CA ILE A 69 3.20 -3.71 -1.81
C ILE A 69 4.57 -3.20 -1.39
N GLY A 70 5.10 -3.68 -0.25
CA GLY A 70 6.39 -3.26 0.26
C GLY A 70 7.07 -4.28 1.17
N ILE A 71 8.34 -4.03 1.44
CA ILE A 71 9.14 -4.71 2.45
C ILE A 71 9.70 -3.68 3.40
N ASP A 72 9.54 -3.94 4.70
CA ASP A 72 9.85 -3.05 5.83
C ASP A 72 8.88 -1.86 5.98
N GLY A 73 9.11 -0.98 6.96
CA GLY A 73 8.26 0.18 7.25
C GLY A 73 7.20 -0.06 8.32
N PHE A 74 6.96 -1.29 8.76
CA PHE A 74 5.95 -1.53 9.79
C PHE A 74 6.46 -1.22 11.21
N THR A 75 7.70 -1.56 11.52
CA THR A 75 8.33 -1.33 12.84
C THR A 75 9.68 -0.63 12.75
N ASN A 76 10.01 -0.12 11.58
CA ASN A 76 11.25 0.60 11.29
C ASN A 76 10.97 1.68 10.23
N ASN A 77 11.95 2.52 9.94
CA ASN A 77 11.83 3.63 9.00
C ASN A 77 12.31 3.30 7.58
N ASP A 78 12.84 2.10 7.37
CA ASP A 78 13.21 1.63 6.04
C ASP A 78 11.95 1.12 5.33
N LEU A 79 11.85 1.33 4.02
CA LEU A 79 10.75 0.78 3.23
C LEU A 79 11.13 0.81 1.75
N ILE A 80 11.01 -0.32 1.06
CA ILE A 80 11.05 -0.43 -0.39
C ILE A 80 9.66 -0.84 -0.89
N GLN A 81 9.07 -0.06 -1.80
CA GLN A 81 7.67 -0.23 -2.18
C GLN A 81 7.37 0.18 -3.62
N THR A 82 6.24 -0.29 -4.15
CA THR A 82 5.68 0.12 -5.44
C THR A 82 4.17 -0.04 -5.45
N GLY A 83 3.49 0.86 -6.15
CA GLY A 83 2.04 0.88 -6.15
C GLY A 83 1.40 1.83 -7.14
N THR A 84 0.14 2.10 -6.90
CA THR A 84 -0.67 3.07 -7.64
C THR A 84 -1.29 4.10 -6.69
N ALA A 85 -1.35 5.34 -7.13
CA ALA A 85 -2.06 6.42 -6.46
C ALA A 85 -3.48 6.59 -7.02
N HIS A 86 -4.41 7.00 -6.17
CA HIS A 86 -5.82 7.19 -6.50
C HIS A 86 -6.31 8.43 -5.77
N ASP A 87 -6.09 9.56 -6.38
CA ASP A 87 -6.27 10.86 -5.74
C ASP A 87 -7.52 11.57 -6.31
N TRP A 88 -8.10 12.47 -5.55
CA TRP A 88 -9.10 13.42 -6.01
C TRP A 88 -8.52 14.83 -5.90
N ILE A 89 -8.18 15.44 -7.02
CA ILE A 89 -7.47 16.73 -7.08
C ILE A 89 -8.19 17.65 -8.05
N GLN A 90 -8.51 18.89 -7.63
CA GLN A 90 -9.15 19.90 -8.47
C GLN A 90 -10.41 19.39 -9.19
N GLY A 91 -11.27 18.67 -8.47
CA GLY A 91 -12.55 18.19 -9.01
C GLY A 91 -12.46 17.00 -9.95
N ARG A 92 -11.32 16.32 -10.05
CA ARG A 92 -11.14 15.16 -10.94
C ARG A 92 -10.32 14.05 -10.28
N PRO A 93 -10.55 12.78 -10.68
CA PRO A 93 -9.69 11.69 -10.25
C PRO A 93 -8.34 11.76 -10.96
N VAL A 94 -7.28 11.45 -10.22
CA VAL A 94 -5.91 11.39 -10.73
C VAL A 94 -5.31 10.05 -10.35
N TYR A 95 -4.82 9.31 -11.35
CA TYR A 95 -4.22 7.99 -11.19
C TYR A 95 -2.81 8.00 -11.75
N TYR A 96 -1.86 7.38 -11.05
CA TYR A 96 -0.52 7.14 -11.56
C TYR A 96 0.13 5.96 -10.84
N ALA A 97 1.14 5.37 -11.47
CA ALA A 97 2.00 4.34 -10.92
C ALA A 97 3.27 4.98 -10.36
N TRP A 98 3.86 4.34 -9.34
CA TRP A 98 5.05 4.86 -8.66
C TRP A 98 5.86 3.74 -8.00
N TRP A 99 7.11 4.05 -7.67
CA TRP A 99 7.95 3.29 -6.74
C TRP A 99 8.69 4.24 -5.80
N GLU A 100 9.14 3.74 -4.66
CA GLU A 100 9.81 4.54 -3.63
C GLU A 100 10.69 3.68 -2.73
N ILE A 101 11.77 4.26 -2.28
CA ILE A 101 12.61 3.73 -1.19
C ILE A 101 12.81 4.87 -0.19
N LEU A 102 12.28 4.71 1.02
CA LEU A 102 12.45 5.72 2.06
C LEU A 102 13.93 5.88 2.46
N PRO A 103 14.40 7.12 2.75
CA PRO A 103 13.62 8.36 2.95
C PRO A 103 13.34 9.18 1.68
N ASP A 104 13.71 8.70 0.50
CA ASP A 104 13.48 9.41 -0.75
C ASP A 104 11.97 9.59 -1.01
N THR A 105 11.64 10.48 -1.93
CA THR A 105 10.25 10.67 -2.38
C THR A 105 9.88 9.69 -3.48
N GLU A 106 8.58 9.50 -3.69
CA GLU A 106 8.08 8.64 -4.76
C GLU A 106 8.61 9.07 -6.14
N THR A 107 9.01 8.09 -6.92
CA THR A 107 9.34 8.27 -8.35
C THR A 107 8.15 7.83 -9.18
N ILE A 108 7.59 8.76 -9.96
CA ILE A 108 6.44 8.49 -10.83
C ILE A 108 6.89 7.64 -12.02
N ILE A 109 6.12 6.61 -12.31
CA ILE A 109 6.24 5.81 -13.52
C ILE A 109 5.32 6.43 -14.58
N HIS A 110 5.89 7.04 -15.61
CA HIS A 110 5.17 7.74 -16.67
C HIS A 110 4.51 6.78 -17.67
N GLN A 111 3.62 5.91 -17.15
CA GLN A 111 2.81 4.99 -17.92
C GLN A 111 1.34 5.16 -17.51
N PRO A 112 0.37 4.98 -18.43
CA PRO A 112 -1.04 5.25 -18.14
C PRO A 112 -1.63 4.26 -17.13
N VAL A 113 -2.37 4.80 -16.15
CA VAL A 113 -3.15 4.05 -15.16
C VAL A 113 -4.55 4.62 -15.11
N ASN A 114 -5.56 3.76 -15.15
CA ASN A 114 -6.97 4.12 -15.03
C ASN A 114 -7.67 3.30 -13.95
N ALA A 115 -8.79 3.81 -13.46
CA ALA A 115 -9.69 3.00 -12.63
C ALA A 115 -10.09 1.71 -13.34
N GLY A 116 -10.15 0.61 -12.60
CA GLY A 116 -10.46 -0.72 -13.12
C GLY A 116 -9.23 -1.49 -13.67
N ASP A 117 -8.09 -0.85 -13.89
CA ASP A 117 -6.89 -1.54 -14.34
C ASP A 117 -6.43 -2.60 -13.32
N CYS A 118 -5.99 -3.74 -13.83
CA CYS A 118 -5.36 -4.80 -13.04
C CYS A 118 -3.84 -4.58 -13.03
N MET A 119 -3.30 -4.30 -11.86
CA MET A 119 -1.87 -4.10 -11.63
C MET A 119 -1.24 -5.35 -11.03
N ARG A 120 0.03 -5.59 -11.37
CA ARG A 120 0.88 -6.61 -10.71
C ARG A 120 2.18 -5.98 -10.25
N GLY A 121 2.43 -6.02 -8.94
CA GLY A 121 3.69 -5.58 -8.33
C GLY A 121 4.54 -6.77 -7.89
N ILE A 122 5.86 -6.66 -8.06
CA ILE A 122 6.84 -7.64 -7.57
C ILE A 122 8.07 -6.87 -7.08
N ILE A 123 8.51 -7.14 -5.85
CA ILE A 123 9.77 -6.65 -5.31
C ILE A 123 10.62 -7.87 -4.94
N THR A 124 11.83 -7.97 -5.49
CA THR A 124 12.69 -9.14 -5.31
C THR A 124 14.12 -8.74 -5.00
N LYS A 125 14.70 -9.34 -3.97
CA LYS A 125 16.12 -9.23 -3.63
C LYS A 125 16.95 -9.99 -4.66
N ILE A 126 17.92 -9.33 -5.27
CA ILE A 126 18.84 -9.92 -6.25
C ILE A 126 20.16 -10.30 -5.55
N THR A 127 20.77 -9.34 -4.83
CA THR A 127 21.99 -9.55 -4.06
C THR A 127 21.78 -9.11 -2.61
N ARG A 128 22.83 -9.04 -1.82
CA ARG A 128 22.76 -8.54 -0.43
C ARG A 128 22.14 -7.16 -0.33
N HIS A 129 22.44 -6.25 -1.27
CA HIS A 129 22.03 -4.85 -1.24
C HIS A 129 21.31 -4.38 -2.50
N THR A 130 20.96 -5.28 -3.41
CA THR A 130 20.34 -4.94 -4.70
C THR A 130 18.99 -5.60 -4.82
N TRP A 131 18.00 -4.81 -5.20
CA TRP A 131 16.62 -5.23 -5.33
C TRP A 131 16.05 -4.83 -6.68
N CYS A 132 15.18 -5.65 -7.23
CA CYS A 132 14.40 -5.35 -8.41
C CYS A 132 12.98 -5.01 -8.02
N ILE A 133 12.52 -3.84 -8.45
CA ILE A 133 11.13 -3.41 -8.40
C ILE A 133 10.55 -3.60 -9.80
N HIS A 134 9.43 -4.31 -9.88
CA HIS A 134 8.73 -4.59 -11.11
C HIS A 134 7.25 -4.26 -10.93
N LEU A 135 6.70 -3.42 -11.79
CA LEU A 135 5.28 -3.06 -11.81
C LEU A 135 4.73 -3.20 -13.22
N SER A 136 3.65 -3.92 -13.36
CA SER A 136 2.97 -4.13 -14.64
C SER A 136 1.50 -3.72 -14.54
N ASN A 137 0.97 -3.12 -15.58
CA ASN A 137 -0.45 -2.99 -15.82
C ASN A 137 -0.89 -4.10 -16.78
N LEU A 138 -1.57 -5.10 -16.25
CA LEU A 138 -1.99 -6.28 -17.01
C LEU A 138 -3.13 -5.95 -17.99
N THR A 139 -3.92 -4.92 -17.70
CA THR A 139 -5.01 -4.45 -18.55
C THR A 139 -4.49 -3.71 -19.77
N LYS A 140 -3.46 -2.88 -19.59
CA LYS A 140 -2.87 -2.05 -20.65
C LYS A 140 -1.62 -2.64 -21.29
N GLY A 141 -1.11 -3.76 -20.78
CA GLY A 141 0.01 -4.49 -21.36
C GLY A 141 1.38 -3.83 -21.17
N TRP A 142 1.55 -2.85 -20.27
CA TRP A 142 2.85 -2.25 -20.02
C TRP A 142 3.54 -2.84 -18.77
N THR A 143 4.85 -2.76 -18.79
CA THR A 143 5.71 -3.22 -17.71
C THR A 143 6.84 -2.21 -17.47
N PHE A 144 7.07 -1.90 -16.20
CA PHE A 144 8.19 -1.11 -15.70
C PHE A 144 9.08 -1.99 -14.83
N ARG A 145 10.40 -1.78 -14.95
CA ARG A 145 11.38 -2.45 -14.10
C ARG A 145 12.51 -1.51 -13.76
N THR A 146 12.93 -1.52 -12.49
CA THR A 146 14.14 -0.83 -12.03
C THR A 146 14.91 -1.69 -11.03
N VAL A 147 16.22 -1.48 -10.96
CA VAL A 147 17.11 -2.16 -10.01
C VAL A 147 17.72 -1.10 -9.12
N GLN A 148 17.53 -1.25 -7.82
CA GLN A 148 17.86 -0.25 -6.82
C GLN A 148 18.67 -0.84 -5.66
N ARG A 149 19.42 0.02 -4.93
CA ARG A 149 20.06 -0.36 -3.68
C ARG A 149 19.08 -0.21 -2.52
N TYR A 150 19.02 -1.24 -1.68
CA TYR A 150 18.22 -1.22 -0.47
C TYR A 150 18.82 -2.14 0.57
N SER A 151 18.91 -1.68 1.83
CA SER A 151 19.60 -2.38 2.92
C SER A 151 18.79 -2.47 4.21
N GLY A 152 17.48 -2.29 4.16
CA GLY A 152 16.58 -2.42 5.31
C GLY A 152 16.62 -3.82 5.95
N PRO A 153 16.03 -3.97 7.14
CA PRO A 153 16.10 -5.20 7.92
C PRO A 153 15.34 -6.40 7.35
N GLN A 154 14.47 -6.21 6.35
CA GLN A 154 13.59 -7.22 5.74
C GLN A 154 12.77 -7.99 6.78
N SER A 155 12.22 -7.27 7.75
CA SER A 155 11.52 -7.83 8.92
C SER A 155 10.00 -7.79 8.79
N SER A 156 9.47 -7.03 7.85
CA SER A 156 8.05 -7.01 7.53
C SER A 156 7.79 -7.01 6.02
N ALA A 157 6.58 -7.41 5.62
CA ALA A 157 6.12 -7.44 4.24
C ALA A 157 4.63 -7.08 4.19
N GLU A 158 4.26 -6.13 3.33
CA GLU A 158 3.02 -5.38 3.41
C GLU A 158 2.24 -5.37 2.09
N TRP A 159 0.91 -5.47 2.22
CA TRP A 159 -0.09 -5.23 1.17
C TRP A 159 -1.07 -4.21 1.72
N ILE A 160 -0.98 -2.97 1.27
CA ILE A 160 -1.53 -1.81 1.98
C ILE A 160 -2.38 -0.92 1.07
N VAL A 161 -3.44 -0.38 1.67
CA VAL A 161 -4.11 0.85 1.25
C VAL A 161 -3.68 1.94 2.22
N GLU A 162 -3.16 3.05 1.70
CA GLU A 162 -2.56 4.11 2.50
C GLU A 162 -3.25 5.46 2.29
N ALA A 163 -3.30 6.25 3.37
CA ALA A 163 -3.46 7.70 3.36
C ALA A 163 -2.04 8.33 3.44
N PRO A 164 -1.44 8.77 2.33
CA PRO A 164 -0.10 9.35 2.37
C PRO A 164 -0.07 10.63 3.21
N SER A 165 1.12 11.05 3.64
CA SER A 165 1.27 12.27 4.44
C SER A 165 1.27 13.51 3.56
N ILE A 166 0.50 14.52 3.95
CA ILE A 166 0.50 15.86 3.36
C ILE A 166 0.77 16.85 4.49
N GLY A 167 1.80 17.67 4.35
CA GLY A 167 2.16 18.63 5.40
C GLY A 167 2.45 17.99 6.76
N GLY A 168 2.96 16.77 6.78
CA GLY A 168 3.33 16.06 8.00
C GLY A 168 2.22 15.22 8.64
N SER A 169 0.98 15.29 8.17
CA SER A 169 -0.18 14.54 8.70
C SER A 169 -0.77 13.59 7.66
N PRO A 170 -1.39 12.47 8.07
CA PRO A 170 -2.11 11.59 7.15
C PRO A 170 -3.20 12.34 6.38
N ALA A 171 -3.23 12.14 5.07
CA ALA A 171 -4.18 12.81 4.18
C ALA A 171 -5.63 12.36 4.41
N LEU A 172 -6.56 13.18 3.98
CA LEU A 172 -7.94 12.75 3.80
C LEU A 172 -7.98 11.67 2.69
N ILE A 173 -8.59 10.53 2.99
CA ILE A 173 -8.75 9.45 2.01
C ILE A 173 -10.04 9.67 1.19
N PRO A 174 -10.01 9.56 -0.15
CA PRO A 174 -11.18 9.73 -0.99
C PRO A 174 -12.21 8.60 -0.78
N ARG A 175 -13.42 8.80 -1.28
CA ARG A 175 -14.38 7.70 -1.46
C ARG A 175 -13.90 6.83 -2.61
N LEU A 176 -13.70 5.54 -2.32
CA LEU A 176 -13.15 4.56 -3.26
C LEU A 176 -14.09 3.37 -3.42
N SER A 177 -14.10 2.78 -4.61
CA SER A 177 -14.57 1.41 -4.74
C SER A 177 -13.65 0.46 -3.95
N PRO A 178 -14.11 -0.75 -3.60
CA PRO A 178 -13.28 -1.73 -2.91
C PRO A 178 -12.00 -2.04 -3.70
N ILE A 179 -10.88 -2.18 -2.97
CA ILE A 179 -9.58 -2.54 -3.54
C ILE A 179 -9.32 -4.00 -3.25
N SER A 180 -9.25 -4.82 -4.29
CA SER A 180 -8.97 -6.25 -4.18
C SER A 180 -7.49 -6.53 -4.39
N PHE A 181 -6.84 -7.13 -3.40
CA PHE A 181 -5.51 -7.76 -3.53
C PHE A 181 -5.68 -9.24 -3.78
N ARG A 182 -4.99 -9.76 -4.78
CA ARG A 182 -5.06 -11.16 -5.22
C ARG A 182 -3.67 -11.71 -5.50
N MET A 183 -3.56 -13.03 -5.59
CA MET A 183 -2.30 -13.70 -5.93
C MET A 183 -1.12 -13.21 -5.09
N CYS A 184 -1.39 -12.84 -3.82
CA CYS A 184 -0.36 -12.39 -2.91
C CYS A 184 0.64 -13.52 -2.67
N ARG A 185 1.94 -13.21 -2.78
CA ARG A 185 3.03 -14.17 -2.51
C ARG A 185 4.10 -13.52 -1.66
N LEU A 186 4.64 -14.31 -0.77
CA LEU A 186 5.76 -13.95 0.08
C LEU A 186 6.82 -15.05 -0.03
N ASN A 187 8.02 -14.69 -0.49
CA ASN A 187 9.08 -15.65 -0.82
C ASN A 187 8.58 -16.80 -1.74
N GLY A 188 7.69 -16.48 -2.71
CA GLY A 188 7.14 -17.42 -3.68
C GLY A 188 5.94 -18.25 -3.20
N ARG A 189 5.54 -18.16 -1.93
CA ARG A 189 4.43 -18.94 -1.33
C ARG A 189 3.25 -18.04 -0.95
N PRO A 190 2.01 -18.57 -0.84
CA PRO A 190 0.90 -17.84 -0.22
C PRO A 190 1.31 -17.32 1.16
N PRO A 191 1.00 -16.08 1.52
CA PRO A 191 1.41 -15.51 2.81
C PRO A 191 0.65 -16.10 4.01
N ALA A 192 -0.37 -16.90 3.76
CA ALA A 192 -1.23 -17.50 4.77
C ALA A 192 -1.77 -16.46 5.75
N PHE A 193 -2.43 -15.43 5.21
CA PHE A 193 -3.00 -14.33 6.00
C PHE A 193 -3.89 -14.81 7.14
N SER A 194 -3.79 -14.13 8.27
CA SER A 194 -4.57 -14.39 9.48
C SER A 194 -5.09 -13.08 10.08
N THR A 195 -5.97 -13.18 11.06
CA THR A 195 -6.50 -12.02 11.79
C THR A 195 -5.41 -11.21 12.51
N LYS A 196 -4.31 -11.85 12.91
CA LYS A 196 -3.15 -11.18 13.56
C LYS A 196 -2.38 -10.27 12.58
N ASP A 197 -2.45 -10.57 11.30
CA ASP A 197 -1.76 -9.82 10.24
C ASP A 197 -2.58 -8.61 9.76
N LYS A 198 -3.87 -8.57 10.13
CA LYS A 198 -4.88 -7.62 9.65
C LYS A 198 -4.82 -6.30 10.43
N GLY A 199 -4.81 -5.19 9.72
CA GLY A 199 -4.83 -3.86 10.31
C GLY A 199 -5.82 -2.91 9.66
N ILE A 200 -6.30 -1.96 10.46
CA ILE A 200 -7.27 -0.95 10.05
C ILE A 200 -6.69 0.46 10.13
N MET A 201 -7.22 1.34 9.30
CA MET A 201 -6.90 2.76 9.34
C MET A 201 -7.91 3.50 10.20
N VAL A 202 -7.40 4.26 11.17
CA VAL A 202 -8.21 5.06 12.10
C VAL A 202 -7.65 6.48 12.17
N GLN A 203 -8.48 7.48 11.91
CA GLN A 203 -8.15 8.89 12.11
C GLN A 203 -9.27 9.55 12.90
N ASN A 204 -8.93 10.46 13.80
CA ASN A 204 -9.92 11.19 14.64
C ASN A 204 -10.95 10.25 15.30
N GLN A 205 -10.49 9.12 15.82
CA GLN A 205 -11.30 8.06 16.45
C GLN A 205 -12.35 7.40 15.52
N ARG A 206 -12.27 7.64 14.21
CA ARG A 206 -13.13 7.02 13.20
C ARG A 206 -12.36 6.00 12.40
N VAL A 207 -12.95 4.83 12.21
CA VAL A 207 -12.42 3.82 11.29
C VAL A 207 -12.65 4.30 9.85
N LEU A 208 -11.60 4.44 9.09
CA LEU A 208 -11.67 4.93 7.71
C LEU A 208 -11.61 3.81 6.68
N SER A 209 -10.81 2.78 6.94
CA SER A 209 -10.56 1.70 6.01
C SER A 209 -10.34 0.38 6.74
N VAL A 210 -10.96 -0.68 6.23
CA VAL A 210 -10.94 -2.02 6.85
C VAL A 210 -10.69 -3.07 5.78
N PRO A 211 -9.68 -3.94 5.95
CA PRO A 211 -9.56 -5.14 5.13
C PRO A 211 -10.54 -6.21 5.62
N TRP A 212 -11.20 -6.88 4.66
CA TRP A 212 -12.04 -8.02 4.94
C TRP A 212 -11.21 -9.26 5.26
N PRO A 213 -11.82 -10.32 5.79
CA PRO A 213 -11.15 -11.60 5.96
C PRO A 213 -10.52 -12.07 4.64
N PRO A 214 -9.41 -12.79 4.70
CA PRO A 214 -8.78 -13.31 3.49
C PRO A 214 -9.67 -14.37 2.83
N ASN A 215 -9.42 -14.59 1.53
CA ASN A 215 -10.05 -15.70 0.78
C ASN A 215 -9.66 -17.06 1.37
N SER A 216 -10.28 -18.16 0.88
CA SER A 216 -10.02 -19.54 1.33
C SER A 216 -8.55 -19.96 1.16
N CYS A 217 -7.87 -19.50 0.11
CA CYS A 217 -6.45 -19.76 -0.12
C CYS A 217 -5.53 -18.90 0.77
N ARG A 218 -6.10 -17.93 1.52
CA ARG A 218 -5.39 -17.01 2.41
C ARG A 218 -4.26 -16.23 1.70
N ASP A 219 -4.46 -15.92 0.42
CA ASP A 219 -3.55 -15.22 -0.47
C ASP A 219 -4.18 -14.02 -1.19
N GLY A 220 -5.35 -13.59 -0.74
CA GLY A 220 -6.06 -12.43 -1.25
C GLY A 220 -7.07 -11.91 -0.23
N PHE A 221 -7.41 -10.63 -0.36
CA PHE A 221 -8.37 -9.93 0.49
C PHE A 221 -8.90 -8.66 -0.20
N VAL A 222 -9.91 -8.06 0.37
CA VAL A 222 -10.50 -6.81 -0.11
C VAL A 222 -10.40 -5.76 0.98
N VAL A 223 -9.92 -4.57 0.64
CA VAL A 223 -9.95 -3.40 1.53
C VAL A 223 -11.13 -2.52 1.14
N ARG A 224 -11.92 -2.10 2.13
CA ARG A 224 -13.05 -1.19 1.94
C ARG A 224 -12.89 0.06 2.78
N ARG A 225 -13.21 1.20 2.19
CA ARG A 225 -13.43 2.42 2.93
C ARG A 225 -14.74 2.30 3.71
N VAL A 226 -14.73 2.65 4.99
CA VAL A 226 -15.92 2.76 5.83
C VAL A 226 -16.59 4.11 5.55
N ARG A 227 -17.91 4.13 5.49
CA ARG A 227 -18.72 5.34 5.26
C ARG A 227 -18.70 6.29 6.45
#